data_4b10af4aaa6bfc7091269997c9864777
#
_entry.id   4b10af4aaa6bfc7091269997c9864777
#
_cell.length_a   1.000
_cell.length_b   1.000
_cell.length_c   1.000
_cell.angle_alpha   90.00
_cell.angle_beta   90.00
_cell.angle_gamma   90.00
#
_symmetry.space_group_name_H-M   'P 1'
#
loop_
_entity.id
_entity.type
_entity.pdbx_description
1 polymer ?
#
loop_
_entity_poly.entity_id
_entity_poly.type
_entity_poly.pdbx_seq_one_letter_code
_entity_poly.pdbx_strand_id
1 'polypeptide(L)'
;IFLTFISLFIGLQAYAAEESVYERVMRTGELRCGYVPWPGFVEIDPNTGKKEGVTVDYIEAIGKELDLKIIWAMETGWGNYAEGLRSNKYDVMCAGLWKSGQRAKISLLSRTLFYDNMFGFARADDIRFKNMPLENLNAPDFTITVIDGDITQAVRRADFPNAKEHSISADISAAQGVMSVVTKKSDIVFESIASINKYNDNADIKLVPINNEKPIRQFPVCIGMKPGEHDLKAMLDASIEALQVSGDFKKILSKYPELALSMERQK
;
A
#
# COMPACT_ATOMS: atom_id res chain seq x y z
N ILE A 1 -5.42 -28.35 71.76
CA ILE A 1 -5.95 -28.32 70.35
C ILE A 1 -5.53 -26.98 69.76
N PHE A 2 -4.48 -27.00 68.93
CA PHE A 2 -4.02 -25.80 68.15
C PHE A 2 -4.70 -25.85 66.80
N LEU A 3 -5.57 -24.90 66.48
CA LEU A 3 -6.12 -24.67 65.17
C LEU A 3 -5.16 -23.74 64.37
N THR A 4 -4.49 -24.29 63.38
CA THR A 4 -3.66 -23.54 62.45
C THR A 4 -4.55 -22.99 61.33
N PHE A 5 -4.77 -21.68 61.29
CA PHE A 5 -5.42 -20.97 60.17
C PHE A 5 -4.43 -20.85 59.02
N ILE A 6 -4.63 -21.62 57.95
CA ILE A 6 -3.93 -21.46 56.66
C ILE A 6 -4.68 -20.37 55.86
N SER A 7 -4.15 -19.16 55.82
CA SER A 7 -4.63 -18.08 54.96
C SER A 7 -4.18 -18.34 53.53
N LEU A 8 -5.13 -18.74 52.69
CA LEU A 8 -4.91 -18.90 51.26
C LEU A 8 -4.87 -17.52 50.59
N PHE A 9 -3.67 -16.97 50.34
CA PHE A 9 -3.48 -15.78 49.53
C PHE A 9 -3.68 -16.15 48.06
N ILE A 10 -4.90 -15.94 47.52
CA ILE A 10 -5.16 -15.96 46.08
C ILE A 10 -4.63 -14.63 45.54
N GLY A 11 -3.41 -14.65 45.02
CA GLY A 11 -2.85 -13.54 44.29
C GLY A 11 -3.63 -13.37 42.99
N LEU A 12 -4.54 -12.39 42.88
CA LEU A 12 -5.03 -11.88 41.62
C LEU A 12 -3.82 -11.30 40.89
N GLN A 13 -3.24 -12.06 39.96
CA GLN A 13 -2.40 -11.48 38.92
C GLN A 13 -3.33 -10.63 38.06
N ALA A 14 -3.32 -9.33 38.27
CA ALA A 14 -3.89 -8.39 37.31
C ALA A 14 -3.11 -8.58 36.00
N TYR A 15 -3.70 -9.23 35.04
CA TYR A 15 -3.21 -9.26 33.67
C TYR A 15 -3.30 -7.80 33.21
N ALA A 16 -2.19 -7.07 33.23
CA ALA A 16 -2.14 -5.75 32.62
C ALA A 16 -2.50 -5.97 31.14
N ALA A 17 -3.61 -5.41 30.69
CA ALA A 17 -3.97 -5.43 29.28
C ALA A 17 -2.78 -4.84 28.50
N GLU A 18 -2.38 -5.50 27.43
CA GLU A 18 -1.31 -4.98 26.56
C GLU A 18 -1.76 -3.61 26.02
N GLU A 19 -0.90 -2.60 26.15
CA GLU A 19 -1.15 -1.25 25.66
C GLU A 19 -1.51 -1.32 24.15
N SER A 20 -2.65 -0.78 23.76
CA SER A 20 -3.05 -0.70 22.36
C SER A 20 -2.12 0.24 21.58
N VAL A 21 -2.09 0.11 20.25
CA VAL A 21 -1.33 1.04 19.41
C VAL A 21 -1.87 2.46 19.57
N TYR A 22 -3.19 2.63 19.69
CA TYR A 22 -3.82 3.92 19.94
C TYR A 22 -3.32 4.57 21.23
N GLU A 23 -3.34 3.85 22.37
CA GLU A 23 -2.86 4.37 23.65
C GLU A 23 -1.39 4.78 23.59
N ARG A 24 -0.55 3.94 22.96
CA ARG A 24 0.86 4.26 22.76
C ARG A 24 1.04 5.54 21.94
N VAL A 25 0.32 5.69 20.81
CA VAL A 25 0.37 6.88 19.94
C VAL A 25 -0.02 8.13 20.73
N MET A 26 -1.13 8.06 21.47
CA MET A 26 -1.60 9.19 22.27
C MET A 26 -0.64 9.57 23.41
N ARG A 27 0.02 8.59 24.01
CA ARG A 27 1.01 8.83 25.07
C ARG A 27 2.34 9.40 24.56
N THR A 28 2.77 8.95 23.36
CA THR A 28 4.08 9.34 22.81
C THR A 28 4.05 10.54 21.88
N GLY A 29 2.89 10.86 21.32
CA GLY A 29 2.75 11.85 20.24
C GLY A 29 3.41 11.41 18.93
N GLU A 30 3.72 10.10 18.76
CA GLU A 30 4.42 9.57 17.57
C GLU A 30 3.60 8.48 16.90
N LEU A 31 3.42 8.61 15.57
CA LEU A 31 2.81 7.59 14.70
C LEU A 31 3.91 6.96 13.84
N ARG A 32 4.20 5.67 14.07
CA ARG A 32 5.23 4.94 13.34
C ARG A 32 4.66 4.35 12.06
N CYS A 33 5.28 4.69 10.93
CA CYS A 33 4.93 4.27 9.58
C CYS A 33 5.81 3.12 9.10
N GLY A 34 5.21 1.99 8.70
CA GLY A 34 5.81 1.09 7.73
C GLY A 34 5.58 1.62 6.32
N TYR A 35 6.53 1.42 5.42
CA TYR A 35 6.43 1.92 4.05
C TYR A 35 7.08 0.99 3.04
N VAL A 36 6.67 1.11 1.78
CA VAL A 36 7.31 0.48 0.61
C VAL A 36 7.66 1.61 -0.36
N PRO A 37 8.89 1.64 -0.90
CA PRO A 37 9.20 2.54 -1.98
C PRO A 37 8.26 2.30 -3.17
N TRP A 38 7.56 3.35 -3.57
CA TRP A 38 6.59 3.29 -4.66
C TRP A 38 6.73 4.57 -5.50
N PRO A 39 7.31 4.51 -6.70
CA PRO A 39 7.62 5.68 -7.50
C PRO A 39 6.40 6.58 -7.71
N GLY A 40 6.57 7.89 -7.49
CA GLY A 40 5.51 8.90 -7.50
C GLY A 40 4.70 8.99 -6.20
N PHE A 41 4.67 7.94 -5.37
CA PHE A 41 3.87 7.88 -4.14
C PHE A 41 4.72 7.97 -2.87
N VAL A 42 5.74 7.14 -2.76
CA VAL A 42 6.74 7.15 -1.68
C VAL A 42 8.12 6.97 -2.30
N GLU A 43 8.83 8.05 -2.46
CA GLU A 43 10.21 8.06 -2.94
C GLU A 43 11.17 8.31 -1.78
N ILE A 44 12.38 7.80 -1.90
CA ILE A 44 13.44 7.98 -0.90
C ILE A 44 14.62 8.65 -1.59
N ASP A 45 14.98 9.84 -1.14
CA ASP A 45 16.20 10.49 -1.57
C ASP A 45 17.42 9.63 -1.12
N PRO A 46 18.24 9.12 -2.04
CA PRO A 46 19.32 8.21 -1.71
C PRO A 46 20.43 8.84 -0.90
N ASN A 47 20.56 10.16 -0.91
CA ASN A 47 21.63 10.90 -0.22
C ASN A 47 21.22 11.27 1.21
N THR A 48 19.96 11.66 1.40
CA THR A 48 19.44 12.19 2.68
C THR A 48 18.54 11.21 3.43
N GLY A 49 18.02 10.19 2.76
CA GLY A 49 17.01 9.26 3.28
C GLY A 49 15.63 9.92 3.48
N LYS A 50 15.45 11.18 3.02
CA LYS A 50 14.18 11.89 3.09
C LYS A 50 13.13 11.18 2.25
N LYS A 51 11.91 11.08 2.78
CA LYS A 51 10.76 10.55 2.04
C LYS A 51 10.01 11.70 1.38
N GLU A 52 9.58 11.48 0.13
CA GLU A 52 8.87 12.44 -0.69
C GLU A 52 7.79 11.72 -1.50
N GLY A 53 6.83 12.46 -2.05
CA GLY A 53 5.77 11.92 -2.88
C GLY A 53 4.38 12.18 -2.31
N VAL A 54 3.35 11.95 -3.14
CA VAL A 54 1.99 12.33 -2.80
C VAL A 54 1.46 11.65 -1.55
N THR A 55 1.75 10.36 -1.36
CA THR A 55 1.32 9.64 -0.15
C THR A 55 2.04 10.14 1.09
N VAL A 56 3.32 10.49 0.96
CA VAL A 56 4.10 11.10 2.06
C VAL A 56 3.45 12.41 2.49
N ASP A 57 3.15 13.30 1.53
CA ASP A 57 2.48 14.59 1.83
C ASP A 57 1.12 14.39 2.51
N TYR A 58 0.34 13.37 2.12
CA TYR A 58 -0.93 13.05 2.77
C TYR A 58 -0.75 12.58 4.22
N ILE A 59 0.21 11.70 4.48
CA ILE A 59 0.50 11.17 5.81
C ILE A 59 1.04 12.28 6.74
N GLU A 60 1.95 13.12 6.24
CA GLU A 60 2.45 14.27 7.01
C GLU A 60 1.34 15.29 7.32
N ALA A 61 0.39 15.50 6.41
CA ALA A 61 -0.78 16.35 6.67
C ALA A 61 -1.69 15.76 7.75
N ILE A 62 -1.91 14.44 7.76
CA ILE A 62 -2.65 13.75 8.83
C ILE A 62 -1.91 13.90 10.17
N GLY A 63 -0.60 13.71 10.17
CA GLY A 63 0.21 13.93 11.39
C GLY A 63 0.09 15.35 11.93
N LYS A 64 0.18 16.34 11.05
CA LYS A 64 0.02 17.74 11.43
C LYS A 64 -1.37 18.07 11.98
N GLU A 65 -2.41 17.54 11.37
CA GLU A 65 -3.81 17.76 11.79
C GLU A 65 -4.08 17.15 13.16
N LEU A 66 -3.45 16.01 13.48
CA LEU A 66 -3.58 15.30 14.74
C LEU A 66 -2.54 15.72 15.81
N ASP A 67 -1.65 16.68 15.51
CA ASP A 67 -0.48 17.03 16.36
C ASP A 67 0.39 15.81 16.70
N LEU A 68 0.58 14.92 15.71
CA LEU A 68 1.41 13.74 15.82
C LEU A 68 2.66 13.86 14.95
N LYS A 69 3.79 13.45 15.51
CA LYS A 69 5.04 13.30 14.75
C LYS A 69 5.02 12.00 13.94
N ILE A 70 5.16 12.09 12.64
CA ILE A 70 5.28 10.94 11.75
C ILE A 70 6.70 10.39 11.80
N ILE A 71 6.84 9.10 12.10
CA ILE A 71 8.11 8.38 12.11
C ILE A 71 8.09 7.34 11.00
N TRP A 72 8.83 7.55 9.93
CA TRP A 72 9.03 6.58 8.86
C TRP A 72 9.96 5.48 9.34
N ALA A 73 9.38 4.52 10.08
CA ALA A 73 10.11 3.62 10.96
C ALA A 73 10.79 2.47 10.22
N MET A 74 10.11 1.88 9.21
CA MET A 74 10.60 0.64 8.62
C MET A 74 10.14 0.46 7.17
N GLU A 75 11.08 0.12 6.29
CA GLU A 75 10.76 -0.40 4.97
C GLU A 75 10.27 -1.84 5.08
N THR A 76 9.25 -2.19 4.30
CA THR A 76 8.62 -3.51 4.26
C THR A 76 8.23 -3.86 2.82
N GLY A 77 7.64 -5.03 2.59
CA GLY A 77 7.12 -5.44 1.28
C GLY A 77 5.60 -5.42 1.21
N TRP A 78 5.07 -5.43 -0.01
CA TRP A 78 3.63 -5.42 -0.25
C TRP A 78 2.90 -6.68 0.24
N GLY A 79 3.57 -7.84 0.21
CA GLY A 79 2.99 -9.11 0.62
C GLY A 79 3.10 -9.39 2.12
N ASN A 80 4.05 -8.76 2.83
CA ASN A 80 4.34 -9.07 4.23
C ASN A 80 4.09 -7.91 5.22
N TYR A 81 3.57 -6.76 4.77
CA TYR A 81 3.32 -5.59 5.62
C TYR A 81 2.47 -5.90 6.87
N ALA A 82 1.51 -6.84 6.76
CA ALA A 82 0.62 -7.19 7.86
C ALA A 82 1.34 -7.85 9.04
N GLU A 83 2.48 -8.52 8.77
CA GLU A 83 3.32 -9.10 9.82
C GLU A 83 3.99 -8.02 10.66
N GLY A 84 4.49 -6.95 10.01
CA GLY A 84 5.07 -5.80 10.70
C GLY A 84 4.06 -5.11 11.62
N LEU A 85 2.80 -4.97 11.18
CA LEU A 85 1.70 -4.45 12.00
C LEU A 85 1.42 -5.35 13.20
N ARG A 86 1.30 -6.68 13.00
CA ARG A 86 1.01 -7.63 14.08
C ARG A 86 2.12 -7.70 15.13
N SER A 87 3.36 -7.59 14.69
CA SER A 87 4.54 -7.62 15.57
C SER A 87 4.92 -6.24 16.14
N ASN A 88 4.06 -5.23 15.99
CA ASN A 88 4.24 -3.86 16.48
C ASN A 88 5.58 -3.21 16.06
N LYS A 89 6.14 -3.60 14.90
CA LYS A 89 7.33 -2.96 14.32
C LYS A 89 7.03 -1.54 13.87
N TYR A 90 5.79 -1.30 13.45
CA TYR A 90 5.21 0.01 13.15
C TYR A 90 3.69 -0.03 13.43
N ASP A 91 3.06 1.13 13.47
CA ASP A 91 1.66 1.29 13.88
C ASP A 91 0.71 1.21 12.70
N VAL A 92 1.13 1.79 11.58
CA VAL A 92 0.33 1.91 10.35
C VAL A 92 1.19 1.68 9.11
N MET A 93 0.56 1.16 8.06
CA MET A 93 1.17 1.05 6.73
C MET A 93 0.86 2.32 5.94
N CYS A 94 1.88 3.16 5.72
CA CYS A 94 1.75 4.52 5.20
C CYS A 94 2.01 4.68 3.69
N ALA A 95 2.45 3.64 2.98
CA ALA A 95 2.74 3.77 1.55
C ALA A 95 1.48 3.89 0.67
N GLY A 96 0.31 3.69 1.27
CA GLY A 96 -0.96 3.61 0.54
C GLY A 96 -1.25 2.18 0.05
N LEU A 97 -2.27 1.56 0.60
CA LEU A 97 -2.70 0.22 0.22
C LEU A 97 -3.89 0.30 -0.74
N TRP A 98 -3.84 -0.41 -1.86
CA TRP A 98 -5.03 -0.66 -2.68
C TRP A 98 -6.04 -1.49 -1.88
N LYS A 99 -7.15 -0.87 -1.50
CA LYS A 99 -8.15 -1.45 -0.61
C LYS A 99 -8.86 -2.63 -1.27
N SER A 100 -8.87 -3.77 -0.58
CA SER A 100 -9.52 -4.98 -1.06
C SER A 100 -10.05 -5.84 0.09
N GLY A 101 -11.00 -6.74 -0.22
CA GLY A 101 -11.50 -7.70 0.75
C GLY A 101 -10.42 -8.64 1.29
N GLN A 102 -9.41 -8.97 0.48
CA GLN A 102 -8.29 -9.81 0.94
C GLN A 102 -7.43 -9.09 1.97
N ARG A 103 -7.08 -7.82 1.72
CA ARG A 103 -6.33 -7.00 2.68
C ARG A 103 -7.14 -6.73 3.95
N ALA A 104 -8.47 -6.59 3.83
CA ALA A 104 -9.35 -6.42 4.98
C ALA A 104 -9.43 -7.67 5.90
N LYS A 105 -9.06 -8.86 5.43
CA LYS A 105 -8.96 -10.07 6.28
C LYS A 105 -7.72 -10.05 7.18
N ILE A 106 -6.68 -9.33 6.82
CA ILE A 106 -5.38 -9.38 7.49
C ILE A 106 -4.98 -8.06 8.14
N SER A 107 -5.67 -6.96 7.82
CA SER A 107 -5.45 -5.63 8.38
C SER A 107 -6.76 -4.84 8.46
N LEU A 108 -6.84 -3.92 9.42
CA LEU A 108 -7.90 -2.93 9.49
C LEU A 108 -7.55 -1.80 8.52
N LEU A 109 -8.50 -1.35 7.70
CA LEU A 109 -8.28 -0.38 6.63
C LEU A 109 -9.00 0.93 6.91
N SER A 110 -8.31 2.05 6.74
CA SER A 110 -8.89 3.39 6.92
C SER A 110 -9.93 3.74 5.86
N ARG A 111 -10.53 4.92 5.98
CA ARG A 111 -11.20 5.61 4.86
C ARG A 111 -10.27 5.73 3.66
N THR A 112 -10.86 5.98 2.51
CA THR A 112 -10.12 6.20 1.26
C THR A 112 -9.44 7.57 1.30
N LEU A 113 -8.13 7.59 1.01
CA LEU A 113 -7.36 8.82 0.79
C LEU A 113 -7.64 9.38 -0.60
N PHE A 114 -7.43 8.55 -1.61
CA PHE A 114 -7.63 8.83 -3.03
C PHE A 114 -7.88 7.51 -3.78
N TYR A 115 -8.05 7.58 -5.09
CA TYR A 115 -8.17 6.39 -5.95
C TYR A 115 -6.92 6.25 -6.82
N ASP A 116 -6.57 5.01 -7.17
CA ASP A 116 -5.49 4.72 -8.11
C ASP A 116 -5.92 3.62 -9.08
N ASN A 117 -5.38 3.68 -10.28
CA ASN A 117 -5.73 2.80 -11.38
C ASN A 117 -4.61 1.79 -11.64
N MET A 118 -4.95 0.51 -11.60
CA MET A 118 -4.08 -0.57 -12.03
C MET A 118 -4.22 -0.77 -13.54
N PHE A 119 -3.10 -0.67 -14.26
CA PHE A 119 -2.99 -1.03 -15.66
C PHE A 119 -2.06 -2.22 -15.86
N GLY A 120 -2.20 -2.91 -17.00
CA GLY A 120 -1.21 -3.87 -17.47
C GLY A 120 -0.20 -3.15 -18.36
N PHE A 121 1.08 -3.32 -18.04
CA PHE A 121 2.18 -2.73 -18.81
C PHE A 121 3.04 -3.81 -19.45
N ALA A 122 3.42 -3.58 -20.69
CA ALA A 122 4.33 -4.39 -21.47
C ALA A 122 5.45 -3.53 -22.07
N ARG A 123 6.46 -4.15 -22.63
CA ARG A 123 7.55 -3.45 -23.32
C ARG A 123 7.02 -2.74 -24.56
N ALA A 124 7.46 -1.51 -24.79
CA ALA A 124 7.04 -0.71 -25.96
C ALA A 124 7.44 -1.34 -27.30
N ASP A 125 8.50 -2.16 -27.32
CA ASP A 125 8.99 -2.88 -28.50
C ASP A 125 8.27 -4.22 -28.76
N ASP A 126 7.36 -4.64 -27.88
CA ASP A 126 6.59 -5.89 -28.04
C ASP A 126 5.31 -5.66 -28.82
N ILE A 127 5.35 -5.97 -30.11
CA ILE A 127 4.23 -5.75 -31.03
C ILE A 127 2.98 -6.58 -30.70
N ARG A 128 3.08 -7.64 -29.89
CA ARG A 128 1.95 -8.49 -29.49
C ARG A 128 0.89 -7.69 -28.74
N PHE A 129 1.30 -6.65 -28.00
CA PHE A 129 0.42 -5.84 -27.16
C PHE A 129 -0.15 -4.61 -27.86
N LYS A 130 0.26 -4.33 -29.09
CA LYS A 130 -0.21 -3.15 -29.82
C LYS A 130 -1.71 -3.27 -30.12
N ASN A 131 -2.52 -2.37 -29.54
CA ASN A 131 -3.99 -2.33 -29.65
C ASN A 131 -4.69 -3.65 -29.21
N MET A 132 -4.08 -4.39 -28.28
CA MET A 132 -4.65 -5.63 -27.76
C MET A 132 -5.80 -5.33 -26.80
N PRO A 133 -6.99 -5.94 -26.98
CA PRO A 133 -8.05 -5.93 -25.98
C PRO A 133 -7.58 -6.59 -24.67
N LEU A 134 -7.94 -6.01 -23.50
CA LEU A 134 -7.50 -6.51 -22.18
C LEU A 134 -7.91 -7.96 -21.94
N GLU A 135 -9.07 -8.37 -22.42
CA GLU A 135 -9.59 -9.75 -22.30
C GLU A 135 -8.67 -10.79 -22.93
N ASN A 136 -7.92 -10.42 -23.97
CA ASN A 136 -6.98 -11.31 -24.65
C ASN A 136 -5.75 -11.64 -23.82
N LEU A 137 -5.49 -10.90 -22.72
CA LEU A 137 -4.44 -11.23 -21.75
C LEU A 137 -4.71 -12.54 -21.01
N ASN A 138 -5.96 -13.01 -21.01
CA ASN A 138 -6.35 -14.26 -20.36
C ASN A 138 -6.03 -15.48 -21.26
N ALA A 139 -4.79 -15.61 -21.68
CA ALA A 139 -4.30 -16.69 -22.52
C ALA A 139 -2.99 -17.30 -21.97
N PRO A 140 -2.74 -18.61 -22.20
CA PRO A 140 -1.56 -19.31 -21.68
C PRO A 140 -0.24 -18.86 -22.33
N ASP A 141 -0.30 -18.05 -23.39
CA ASP A 141 0.87 -17.50 -24.07
C ASP A 141 1.48 -16.30 -23.33
N PHE A 142 0.74 -15.71 -22.39
CA PHE A 142 1.22 -14.56 -21.61
C PHE A 142 1.61 -14.95 -20.20
N THR A 143 2.70 -14.32 -19.75
CA THR A 143 3.20 -14.46 -18.36
C THR A 143 3.10 -13.12 -17.66
N ILE A 144 2.36 -13.08 -16.56
CA ILE A 144 2.12 -11.88 -15.77
C ILE A 144 2.97 -11.93 -14.50
N THR A 145 3.76 -10.89 -14.24
CA THR A 145 4.46 -10.75 -12.96
C THR A 145 3.47 -10.39 -11.87
N VAL A 146 3.56 -11.11 -10.75
CA VAL A 146 2.80 -10.88 -9.53
C VAL A 146 3.71 -10.94 -8.31
N ILE A 147 3.32 -10.27 -7.23
CA ILE A 147 3.99 -10.35 -5.94
C ILE A 147 3.23 -11.34 -5.05
N ASP A 148 3.94 -12.27 -4.43
CA ASP A 148 3.34 -13.28 -3.55
C ASP A 148 2.56 -12.61 -2.40
N GLY A 149 1.29 -13.03 -2.24
CA GLY A 149 0.40 -12.51 -1.21
C GLY A 149 -0.13 -11.09 -1.47
N ASP A 150 0.23 -10.46 -2.58
CA ASP A 150 -0.23 -9.11 -2.95
C ASP A 150 -1.51 -9.12 -3.79
N ILE A 151 -2.10 -7.92 -3.94
CA ILE A 151 -3.32 -7.72 -4.75
C ILE A 151 -3.10 -8.05 -6.24
N THR A 152 -1.88 -7.88 -6.76
CA THR A 152 -1.53 -8.21 -8.14
C THR A 152 -1.73 -9.70 -8.43
N GLN A 153 -1.33 -10.57 -7.49
CA GLN A 153 -1.57 -12.01 -7.59
C GLN A 153 -3.06 -12.34 -7.57
N ALA A 154 -3.80 -11.67 -6.69
CA ALA A 154 -5.24 -11.88 -6.58
C ALA A 154 -6.00 -11.46 -7.85
N VAL A 155 -5.65 -10.31 -8.42
CA VAL A 155 -6.24 -9.81 -9.67
C VAL A 155 -5.91 -10.75 -10.82
N ARG A 156 -4.64 -11.16 -10.96
CA ARG A 156 -4.24 -12.11 -12.00
C ARG A 156 -5.06 -13.41 -11.92
N ARG A 157 -5.22 -13.98 -10.73
CA ARG A 157 -5.97 -15.23 -10.53
C ARG A 157 -7.46 -15.08 -10.82
N ALA A 158 -8.04 -13.93 -10.49
CA ALA A 158 -9.47 -13.67 -10.67
C ALA A 158 -9.83 -13.28 -12.12
N ASP A 159 -9.04 -12.39 -12.73
CA ASP A 159 -9.40 -11.76 -14.01
C ASP A 159 -8.69 -12.42 -15.21
N PHE A 160 -7.54 -13.05 -14.97
CA PHE A 160 -6.71 -13.67 -16.02
C PHE A 160 -6.27 -15.10 -15.64
N PRO A 161 -7.19 -16.02 -15.28
CA PRO A 161 -6.85 -17.33 -14.72
C PRO A 161 -6.04 -18.21 -15.68
N ASN A 162 -6.14 -18.01 -17.00
CA ASN A 162 -5.42 -18.80 -18.01
C ASN A 162 -4.00 -18.28 -18.30
N ALA A 163 -3.69 -17.01 -17.96
CA ALA A 163 -2.35 -16.47 -18.11
C ALA A 163 -1.38 -17.12 -17.12
N LYS A 164 -0.12 -17.29 -17.51
CA LYS A 164 0.94 -17.80 -16.61
C LYS A 164 1.30 -16.78 -15.54
N GLU A 165 1.76 -17.27 -14.40
CA GLU A 165 2.19 -16.47 -13.27
C GLU A 165 3.72 -16.51 -13.16
N HIS A 166 4.37 -15.33 -13.16
CA HIS A 166 5.75 -15.16 -12.73
C HIS A 166 5.72 -14.53 -11.35
N SER A 167 5.80 -15.36 -10.32
CA SER A 167 5.73 -14.91 -8.93
C SER A 167 7.08 -14.41 -8.46
N ILE A 168 7.10 -13.26 -7.81
CA ILE A 168 8.26 -12.70 -7.12
C ILE A 168 7.97 -12.58 -5.62
N SER A 169 9.02 -12.51 -4.82
CA SER A 169 8.93 -12.58 -3.36
C SER A 169 8.07 -11.46 -2.75
N ALA A 170 7.43 -11.75 -1.63
CA ALA A 170 6.52 -10.87 -0.89
C ALA A 170 7.18 -9.60 -0.30
N ASP A 171 8.50 -9.65 -0.10
CA ASP A 171 9.32 -8.56 0.48
C ASP A 171 9.91 -7.60 -0.55
N ILE A 172 9.51 -7.74 -1.81
CA ILE A 172 10.06 -7.01 -2.94
C ILE A 172 9.27 -5.71 -3.22
N SER A 173 9.95 -4.72 -3.79
CA SER A 173 9.36 -3.48 -4.27
C SER A 173 8.78 -3.60 -5.70
N ALA A 174 7.91 -2.66 -6.08
CA ALA A 174 7.35 -2.56 -7.43
C ALA A 174 8.42 -2.53 -8.54
N ALA A 175 9.57 -1.92 -8.27
CA ALA A 175 10.67 -1.82 -9.24
C ALA A 175 11.16 -3.19 -9.75
N GLN A 176 11.19 -4.21 -8.89
CA GLN A 176 11.60 -5.57 -9.33
C GLN A 176 10.54 -6.24 -10.21
N GLY A 177 9.26 -5.92 -9.99
CA GLY A 177 8.19 -6.35 -10.89
C GLY A 177 8.38 -5.80 -12.30
N VAL A 178 8.67 -4.49 -12.39
CA VAL A 178 9.01 -3.81 -13.64
C VAL A 178 10.22 -4.46 -14.32
N MET A 179 11.28 -4.73 -13.57
CA MET A 179 12.50 -5.37 -14.10
C MET A 179 12.28 -6.79 -14.63
N SER A 180 11.27 -7.50 -14.14
CA SER A 180 10.90 -8.82 -14.69
C SER A 180 10.42 -8.70 -16.15
N VAL A 181 9.66 -7.67 -16.48
CA VAL A 181 9.21 -7.39 -17.86
C VAL A 181 10.37 -6.87 -18.72
N VAL A 182 11.15 -5.95 -18.21
CA VAL A 182 12.32 -5.39 -18.91
C VAL A 182 13.30 -6.47 -19.32
N THR A 183 13.57 -7.43 -18.43
CA THR A 183 14.49 -8.55 -18.67
C THR A 183 13.84 -9.76 -19.35
N LYS A 184 12.57 -9.65 -19.78
CA LYS A 184 11.80 -10.70 -20.47
C LYS A 184 11.60 -11.98 -19.65
N LYS A 185 11.62 -11.91 -18.33
CA LYS A 185 11.21 -13.01 -17.43
C LYS A 185 9.69 -13.17 -17.40
N SER A 186 8.97 -12.10 -17.69
CA SER A 186 7.53 -12.06 -17.89
C SER A 186 7.21 -11.10 -19.03
N ASP A 187 5.96 -11.13 -19.48
CA ASP A 187 5.48 -10.27 -20.55
C ASP A 187 4.83 -8.99 -20.00
N ILE A 188 4.18 -9.09 -18.84
CA ILE A 188 3.30 -8.07 -18.29
C ILE A 188 3.57 -7.85 -16.80
N VAL A 189 3.48 -6.60 -16.36
CA VAL A 189 3.39 -6.21 -14.95
C VAL A 189 2.13 -5.38 -14.71
N PHE A 190 1.48 -5.57 -13.55
CA PHE A 190 0.37 -4.74 -13.10
C PHE A 190 0.89 -3.64 -12.20
N GLU A 191 0.65 -2.37 -12.59
CA GLU A 191 1.19 -1.21 -11.89
C GLU A 191 0.32 0.03 -12.10
N SER A 192 0.58 1.09 -11.33
CA SER A 192 0.01 2.41 -11.56
C SER A 192 0.70 3.11 -12.74
N ILE A 193 -0.03 3.99 -13.44
CA ILE A 193 0.55 4.75 -14.55
C ILE A 193 1.66 5.71 -14.06
N ALA A 194 1.49 6.26 -12.87
CA ALA A 194 2.46 7.16 -12.25
C ALA A 194 3.81 6.47 -11.99
N SER A 195 3.77 5.26 -11.45
CA SER A 195 4.95 4.44 -11.18
C SER A 195 5.71 4.12 -12.47
N ILE A 196 5.00 3.76 -13.53
CA ILE A 196 5.64 3.46 -14.80
C ILE A 196 6.15 4.70 -15.52
N ASN A 197 5.44 5.83 -15.46
CA ASN A 197 5.95 7.09 -16.01
C ASN A 197 7.28 7.47 -15.34
N LYS A 198 7.36 7.39 -14.01
CA LYS A 198 8.59 7.68 -13.27
C LYS A 198 9.72 6.71 -13.63
N TYR A 199 9.44 5.42 -13.80
CA TYR A 199 10.41 4.46 -14.34
C TYR A 199 10.86 4.88 -15.74
N ASN A 200 9.91 5.23 -16.60
CA ASN A 200 10.18 5.59 -18.00
C ASN A 200 11.02 6.85 -18.16
N ASP A 201 11.03 7.79 -17.22
CA ASP A 201 11.81 9.03 -17.33
C ASP A 201 13.29 8.76 -17.61
N ASN A 202 13.87 7.73 -17.00
CA ASN A 202 15.29 7.40 -17.09
C ASN A 202 15.57 6.01 -17.69
N ALA A 203 14.57 5.32 -18.24
CA ALA A 203 14.71 3.97 -18.74
C ALA A 203 15.12 3.93 -20.22
N ASP A 204 16.05 3.04 -20.59
CA ASP A 204 16.36 2.73 -21.99
C ASP A 204 15.22 1.92 -22.65
N ILE A 205 14.63 1.00 -21.89
CA ILE A 205 13.52 0.17 -22.33
C ILE A 205 12.25 0.70 -21.70
N LYS A 206 11.41 1.33 -22.51
CA LYS A 206 10.14 1.89 -22.06
C LYS A 206 9.08 0.81 -21.92
N LEU A 207 8.22 0.98 -20.90
CA LEU A 207 7.00 0.23 -20.75
C LEU A 207 5.80 1.10 -21.14
N VAL A 208 4.83 0.48 -21.80
CA VAL A 208 3.60 1.15 -22.24
C VAL A 208 2.38 0.38 -21.72
N PRO A 209 1.30 1.08 -21.39
CA PRO A 209 0.07 0.39 -21.03
C PRO A 209 -0.49 -0.34 -22.25
N ILE A 210 -0.97 -1.57 -22.01
CA ILE A 210 -1.58 -2.41 -23.06
C ILE A 210 -2.88 -1.78 -23.57
N ASN A 211 -3.61 -1.11 -22.68
CA ASN A 211 -4.77 -0.30 -23.01
C ASN A 211 -4.75 0.98 -22.18
N ASN A 212 -4.69 2.13 -22.85
CA ASN A 212 -4.60 3.46 -22.19
C ASN A 212 -5.96 3.97 -21.70
N GLU A 213 -7.05 3.49 -22.28
CA GLU A 213 -8.38 4.04 -22.05
C GLU A 213 -9.07 3.37 -20.86
N LYS A 214 -8.70 2.11 -20.59
CA LYS A 214 -9.38 1.31 -19.58
C LYS A 214 -8.39 0.64 -18.63
N PRO A 215 -8.38 1.02 -17.33
CA PRO A 215 -7.61 0.29 -16.34
C PRO A 215 -8.16 -1.14 -16.16
N ILE A 216 -7.32 -2.06 -15.72
CA ILE A 216 -7.75 -3.40 -15.28
C ILE A 216 -8.70 -3.24 -14.10
N ARG A 217 -8.29 -2.44 -13.10
CA ARG A 217 -9.12 -2.09 -11.95
C ARG A 217 -8.78 -0.70 -11.43
N GLN A 218 -9.76 -0.03 -10.81
CA GLN A 218 -9.53 1.12 -9.95
C GLN A 218 -9.64 0.69 -8.49
N PHE A 219 -8.68 1.12 -7.67
CA PHE A 219 -8.66 0.84 -6.24
C PHE A 219 -8.76 2.10 -5.41
N PRO A 220 -9.61 2.10 -4.35
CA PRO A 220 -9.46 3.08 -3.28
C PRO A 220 -8.13 2.82 -2.57
N VAL A 221 -7.35 3.86 -2.30
CA VAL A 221 -6.10 3.81 -1.54
C VAL A 221 -6.37 4.19 -0.09
N CYS A 222 -5.79 3.44 0.85
CA CYS A 222 -6.03 3.61 2.28
C CYS A 222 -4.78 3.33 3.12
N ILE A 223 -4.86 3.62 4.42
CA ILE A 223 -3.87 3.26 5.44
C ILE A 223 -4.25 1.90 6.03
N GLY A 224 -3.26 1.03 6.25
CA GLY A 224 -3.45 -0.25 6.94
C GLY A 224 -3.04 -0.19 8.41
N MET A 225 -3.79 -0.87 9.28
CA MET A 225 -3.55 -0.95 10.71
C MET A 225 -3.63 -2.40 11.19
N LYS A 226 -3.09 -2.69 12.37
CA LYS A 226 -3.26 -3.98 13.04
C LYS A 226 -4.76 -4.27 13.25
N PRO A 227 -5.24 -5.50 13.03
CA PRO A 227 -6.60 -5.87 13.38
C PRO A 227 -6.91 -5.59 14.86
N GLY A 228 -8.08 -5.00 15.13
CA GLY A 228 -8.51 -4.64 16.50
C GLY A 228 -8.25 -3.19 16.88
N GLU A 229 -7.42 -2.44 16.17
CA GLU A 229 -7.09 -1.03 16.46
C GLU A 229 -8.21 -0.07 16.00
N HIS A 230 -9.41 -0.24 16.56
CA HIS A 230 -10.59 0.50 16.13
C HIS A 230 -10.53 1.99 16.51
N ASP A 231 -9.96 2.32 17.66
CA ASP A 231 -9.84 3.71 18.11
C ASP A 231 -8.78 4.47 17.28
N LEU A 232 -7.65 3.82 16.96
CA LEU A 232 -6.68 4.38 16.01
C LEU A 232 -7.32 4.62 14.64
N LYS A 233 -8.10 3.65 14.15
CA LYS A 233 -8.83 3.82 12.89
C LYS A 233 -9.81 4.98 12.94
N ALA A 234 -10.61 5.11 14.00
CA ALA A 234 -11.59 6.17 14.15
C ALA A 234 -10.92 7.55 14.15
N MET A 235 -9.81 7.70 14.84
CA MET A 235 -9.01 8.93 14.88
C MET A 235 -8.46 9.28 13.47
N LEU A 236 -7.84 8.32 12.79
CA LEU A 236 -7.31 8.54 11.43
C LEU A 236 -8.42 8.83 10.42
N ASP A 237 -9.55 8.14 10.50
CA ASP A 237 -10.69 8.35 9.61
C ASP A 237 -11.28 9.76 9.78
N ALA A 238 -11.39 10.26 11.01
CA ALA A 238 -11.86 11.62 11.30
C ALA A 238 -10.90 12.67 10.72
N SER A 239 -9.58 12.50 10.91
CA SER A 239 -8.57 13.39 10.34
C SER A 239 -8.59 13.38 8.81
N ILE A 240 -8.68 12.21 8.19
CA ILE A 240 -8.78 12.08 6.73
C ILE A 240 -10.01 12.85 6.22
N GLU A 241 -11.17 12.71 6.90
CA GLU A 241 -12.40 13.43 6.53
C GLU A 241 -12.24 14.94 6.65
N ALA A 242 -11.66 15.42 7.76
CA ALA A 242 -11.41 16.84 7.99
C ALA A 242 -10.54 17.45 6.88
N LEU A 243 -9.42 16.79 6.53
CA LEU A 243 -8.54 17.23 5.46
C LEU A 243 -9.17 17.16 4.06
N GLN A 244 -10.08 16.23 3.82
CA GLN A 244 -10.84 16.15 2.56
C GLN A 244 -11.86 17.32 2.47
N VAL A 245 -12.60 17.59 3.55
CA VAL A 245 -13.60 18.65 3.60
C VAL A 245 -12.96 20.04 3.55
N SER A 246 -11.83 20.27 4.23
CA SER A 246 -11.06 21.53 4.15
C SER A 246 -10.47 21.79 2.76
N GLY A 247 -10.33 20.76 1.94
CA GLY A 247 -9.67 20.82 0.63
C GLY A 247 -8.15 20.75 0.68
N ASP A 248 -7.56 20.42 1.84
CA ASP A 248 -6.10 20.33 1.96
C ASP A 248 -5.55 19.14 1.17
N PHE A 249 -6.26 18.01 1.11
CA PHE A 249 -5.87 16.91 0.21
C PHE A 249 -5.88 17.33 -1.26
N LYS A 250 -6.84 18.16 -1.68
CA LYS A 250 -6.86 18.69 -3.05
C LYS A 250 -5.67 19.63 -3.32
N LYS A 251 -5.27 20.44 -2.35
CA LYS A 251 -4.07 21.28 -2.44
C LYS A 251 -2.80 20.44 -2.53
N ILE A 252 -2.72 19.34 -1.76
CA ILE A 252 -1.60 18.38 -1.87
C ILE A 252 -1.56 17.81 -3.28
N LEU A 253 -2.68 17.27 -3.77
CA LEU A 253 -2.75 16.65 -5.09
C LEU A 253 -2.39 17.61 -6.23
N SER A 254 -2.69 18.91 -6.09
CA SER A 254 -2.33 19.91 -7.10
C SER A 254 -0.82 20.10 -7.30
N LYS A 255 0.01 19.62 -6.38
CA LYS A 255 1.48 19.58 -6.54
C LYS A 255 1.95 18.44 -7.46
N TYR A 256 1.06 17.50 -7.76
CA TYR A 256 1.32 16.28 -8.53
C TYR A 256 0.36 16.18 -9.72
N PRO A 257 0.43 17.11 -10.69
CA PRO A 257 -0.54 17.19 -11.78
C PRO A 257 -0.57 15.93 -12.66
N GLU A 258 0.55 15.23 -12.78
CA GLU A 258 0.67 13.96 -13.49
C GLU A 258 -0.13 12.82 -12.84
N LEU A 259 -0.43 12.93 -11.54
CA LEU A 259 -1.20 11.95 -10.78
C LEU A 259 -2.69 12.31 -10.67
N ALA A 260 -3.04 13.59 -10.82
CA ALA A 260 -4.38 14.12 -10.54
C ALA A 260 -5.48 13.38 -11.31
N LEU A 261 -5.25 13.11 -12.60
CA LEU A 261 -6.23 12.41 -13.47
C LEU A 261 -6.44 10.95 -13.09
N SER A 262 -5.43 10.28 -12.55
CA SER A 262 -5.52 8.87 -12.15
C SER A 262 -6.13 8.71 -10.75
N MET A 263 -6.09 9.76 -9.93
CA MET A 263 -6.49 9.71 -8.50
C MET A 263 -7.95 10.04 -8.24
N GLU A 264 -8.71 10.50 -9.23
CA GLU A 264 -10.14 10.71 -9.08
C GLU A 264 -10.93 9.41 -9.30
N ARG A 265 -12.07 9.29 -8.59
CA ARG A 265 -12.97 8.16 -8.80
C ARG A 265 -13.56 8.22 -10.21
N GLN A 266 -13.31 7.21 -11.00
CA GLN A 266 -14.02 7.03 -12.27
C GLN A 266 -15.52 6.75 -11.98
N LYS A 267 -16.40 7.47 -12.66
CA LYS A 267 -17.86 7.36 -12.50
C LYS A 267 -18.40 6.12 -13.23
#